data_ded88d9e5e3a8e2c5824ef64a77f0d5a
#
_entry.id   ded88d9e5e3a8e2c5824ef64a77f0d5a
#
_cell.length_a   1.000
_cell.length_b   1.000
_cell.length_c   1.000
_cell.angle_alpha   90.00
_cell.angle_beta   90.00
_cell.angle_gamma   90.00
#
_symmetry.space_group_name_H-M   'P 1'
#
loop_
_entity.id
_entity.type
_entity.pdbx_description
1 polymer ?
#
loop_
_entity_poly.entity_id
_entity_poly.type
_entity_poly.pdbx_seq_one_letter_code
_entity_poly.pdbx_strand_id
1 'polypeptide(L)'
;YRRQRQMCIRDRAYSSVLKRAIRTLWIALDEMDLMWIPVVCDWHLNERHYGTLQGMNKAETAKQYGAEQVMQWRRSYDIPPKALDVNDPRTSYADPRYTRLKREEIPLAECLKDTLIRVEPYWKDTIVPSIRAGKQIIISAHGNSLRALIKILDEISDEDIVSLNIPNGRPIVYELDENLKPIRHYYLGDQESLHLSLIHI
;
A
#
# COMPACT_ATOMS: atom_id res chain seq x y z
N TYR A 1 -32.25 -2.67 6.90
CA TYR A 1 -32.10 -1.64 5.84
C TYR A 1 -31.79 -0.24 6.40
N ARG A 2 -32.49 0.25 7.43
CA ARG A 2 -32.23 1.59 8.01
C ARG A 2 -30.92 1.67 8.83
N ARG A 3 -30.51 0.61 9.53
CA ARG A 3 -29.23 0.56 10.26
C ARG A 3 -28.01 0.57 9.32
N GLN A 4 -28.09 -0.11 8.18
CA GLN A 4 -27.03 -0.06 7.17
C GLN A 4 -26.86 1.35 6.56
N ARG A 5 -27.95 2.07 6.28
CA ARG A 5 -27.88 3.44 5.76
C ARG A 5 -27.22 4.45 6.72
N GLN A 6 -27.41 4.29 8.04
CA GLN A 6 -26.77 5.18 9.03
C GLN A 6 -25.26 4.88 9.20
N MET A 7 -24.82 3.64 9.04
CA MET A 7 -23.39 3.29 9.04
C MET A 7 -22.67 3.87 7.81
N CYS A 8 -23.27 3.80 6.63
CA CYS A 8 -22.66 4.20 5.37
C CYS A 8 -22.37 5.71 5.21
N ILE A 9 -23.09 6.60 5.88
CA ILE A 9 -22.91 8.07 5.79
C ILE A 9 -21.54 8.52 6.33
N ARG A 10 -20.83 7.68 7.08
CA ARG A 10 -19.55 7.99 7.71
C ARG A 10 -18.33 7.41 7.00
N ASP A 11 -18.52 6.60 6.00
CA ASP A 11 -17.45 5.84 5.36
C ASP A 11 -16.60 6.71 4.44
N ARG A 12 -15.36 6.33 4.28
CA ARG A 12 -14.41 6.97 3.36
C ARG A 12 -13.44 5.93 2.81
N ALA A 13 -13.11 6.08 1.54
CA ALA A 13 -12.11 5.24 0.90
C ALA A 13 -10.84 6.02 0.57
N TYR A 14 -9.70 5.36 0.71
CA TYR A 14 -8.39 5.86 0.33
C TYR A 14 -7.74 4.93 -0.68
N SER A 15 -7.05 5.49 -1.65
CA SER A 15 -6.28 4.72 -2.63
C SER A 15 -5.00 5.45 -3.00
N SER A 16 -4.11 4.72 -3.67
CA SER A 16 -2.97 5.34 -4.35
C SER A 16 -3.41 6.07 -5.63
N VAL A 17 -2.50 6.80 -6.27
CA VAL A 17 -2.74 7.39 -7.59
C VAL A 17 -2.47 6.40 -8.75
N LEU A 18 -2.13 5.15 -8.46
CA LEU A 18 -1.86 4.13 -9.47
C LEU A 18 -3.14 3.43 -9.92
N LYS A 19 -3.35 3.36 -11.23
CA LYS A 19 -4.58 2.85 -11.86
C LYS A 19 -5.05 1.50 -11.33
N ARG A 20 -4.12 0.58 -11.02
CA ARG A 20 -4.47 -0.77 -10.55
C ARG A 20 -5.17 -0.74 -9.18
N ALA A 21 -4.70 0.10 -8.24
CA ALA A 21 -5.33 0.22 -6.92
C ALA A 21 -6.67 0.96 -7.02
N ILE A 22 -6.74 2.04 -7.82
CA ILE A 22 -7.99 2.77 -8.07
C ILE A 22 -9.03 1.83 -8.68
N ARG A 23 -8.66 1.01 -9.68
CA ARG A 23 -9.57 0.05 -10.30
C ARG A 23 -10.05 -1.02 -9.32
N THR A 24 -9.15 -1.55 -8.49
CA THR A 24 -9.53 -2.50 -7.44
C THR A 24 -10.54 -1.87 -6.48
N LEU A 25 -10.29 -0.62 -6.06
CA LEU A 25 -11.23 0.10 -5.20
C LEU A 25 -12.59 0.29 -5.86
N TRP A 26 -12.64 0.72 -7.11
CA TRP A 26 -13.90 0.94 -7.82
C TRP A 26 -14.72 -0.34 -7.94
N ILE A 27 -14.09 -1.46 -8.29
CA ILE A 27 -14.77 -2.76 -8.36
C ILE A 27 -15.30 -3.15 -6.97
N ALA A 28 -14.50 -2.98 -5.91
CA ALA A 28 -14.93 -3.31 -4.56
C ALA A 28 -16.08 -2.41 -4.09
N LEU A 29 -16.05 -1.11 -4.38
CA LEU A 29 -17.13 -0.19 -4.02
C LEU A 29 -18.42 -0.47 -4.80
N ASP A 30 -18.31 -0.88 -6.07
CA ASP A 30 -19.43 -1.28 -6.91
C ASP A 30 -20.12 -2.54 -6.33
N GLU A 31 -19.36 -3.58 -6.06
CA GLU A 31 -19.87 -4.84 -5.44
C GLU A 31 -20.48 -4.63 -4.05
N MET A 32 -20.02 -3.62 -3.31
CA MET A 32 -20.56 -3.27 -1.97
C MET A 32 -21.73 -2.28 -2.03
N ASP A 33 -22.13 -1.79 -3.20
CA ASP A 33 -23.12 -0.70 -3.37
C ASP A 33 -22.71 0.59 -2.60
N LEU A 34 -21.41 0.89 -2.60
CA LEU A 34 -20.79 2.02 -1.89
C LEU A 34 -20.11 3.02 -2.82
N MET A 35 -20.45 3.06 -4.10
CA MET A 35 -19.82 3.97 -5.09
C MET A 35 -19.96 5.45 -4.75
N TRP A 36 -20.88 5.80 -3.87
CA TRP A 36 -21.21 7.17 -3.47
C TRP A 36 -20.35 7.69 -2.30
N ILE A 37 -19.57 6.85 -1.63
CA ILE A 37 -18.72 7.34 -0.53
C ILE A 37 -17.54 8.17 -1.06
N PRO A 38 -17.05 9.17 -0.28
CA PRO A 38 -15.89 9.96 -0.69
C PRO A 38 -14.63 9.09 -0.86
N VAL A 39 -13.96 9.27 -1.99
CA VAL A 39 -12.69 8.60 -2.32
C VAL A 39 -11.56 9.64 -2.36
N VAL A 40 -10.47 9.37 -1.68
CA VAL A 40 -9.24 10.18 -1.72
C VAL A 40 -8.12 9.34 -2.32
N CYS A 41 -7.55 9.82 -3.44
CA CYS A 41 -6.38 9.20 -4.06
C CYS A 41 -5.15 10.04 -3.76
N ASP A 42 -4.13 9.41 -3.15
CA ASP A 42 -2.91 10.09 -2.77
C ASP A 42 -1.66 9.24 -3.04
N TRP A 43 -0.58 9.90 -3.47
CA TRP A 43 0.66 9.24 -3.84
C TRP A 43 1.39 8.58 -2.65
N HIS A 44 1.15 9.04 -1.42
CA HIS A 44 1.71 8.43 -0.22
C HIS A 44 1.31 6.95 -0.07
N LEU A 45 0.19 6.53 -0.69
CA LEU A 45 -0.24 5.13 -0.72
C LEU A 45 0.26 4.35 -1.94
N ASN A 46 1.11 4.93 -2.80
CA ASN A 46 1.67 4.23 -3.95
C ASN A 46 2.51 3.01 -3.55
N GLU A 47 2.64 2.08 -4.50
CA GLU A 47 3.68 1.05 -4.41
C GLU A 47 5.05 1.73 -4.33
N ARG A 48 6.00 1.12 -3.62
CA ARG A 48 7.36 1.62 -3.57
C ARG A 48 7.97 1.71 -4.96
N HIS A 49 8.82 2.68 -5.16
CA HIS A 49 9.50 2.85 -6.43
C HIS A 49 10.69 1.89 -6.54
N TYR A 50 10.66 1.03 -7.53
CA TYR A 50 11.68 -0.02 -7.70
C TYR A 50 12.97 0.44 -8.41
N GLY A 51 13.18 1.74 -8.59
CA GLY A 51 14.37 2.26 -9.24
C GLY A 51 14.61 1.65 -10.62
N THR A 52 15.85 1.30 -10.91
CA THR A 52 16.24 0.69 -12.20
C THR A 52 15.59 -0.67 -12.46
N LEU A 53 15.04 -1.33 -11.42
CA LEU A 53 14.32 -2.61 -11.58
C LEU A 53 12.89 -2.43 -12.12
N GLN A 54 12.40 -1.19 -12.23
CA GLN A 54 11.05 -0.92 -12.70
C GLN A 54 10.87 -1.39 -14.14
N GLY A 55 9.84 -2.20 -14.38
CA GLY A 55 9.52 -2.77 -15.70
C GLY A 55 10.38 -3.96 -16.11
N MET A 56 11.39 -4.34 -15.33
CA MET A 56 12.23 -5.50 -15.63
C MET A 56 11.57 -6.83 -15.24
N ASN A 57 11.78 -7.84 -16.04
CA ASN A 57 11.37 -9.20 -15.73
C ASN A 57 12.21 -9.76 -14.56
N LYS A 58 11.57 -10.40 -13.58
CA LYS A 58 12.25 -10.95 -12.38
C LYS A 58 13.39 -11.92 -12.74
N ALA A 59 13.17 -12.80 -13.71
CA ALA A 59 14.16 -13.82 -14.10
C ALA A 59 15.35 -13.20 -14.85
N GLU A 60 15.12 -12.22 -15.71
CA GLU A 60 16.17 -11.48 -16.42
C GLU A 60 17.00 -10.65 -15.46
N THR A 61 16.36 -9.99 -14.50
CA THR A 61 17.04 -9.20 -13.46
C THR A 61 17.94 -10.11 -12.61
N ALA A 62 17.44 -11.31 -12.23
CA ALA A 62 18.24 -12.27 -11.46
C ALA A 62 19.44 -12.80 -12.26
N LYS A 63 19.32 -12.96 -13.58
CA LYS A 63 20.46 -13.32 -14.45
C LYS A 63 21.51 -12.20 -14.53
N GLN A 64 21.08 -10.94 -14.54
CA GLN A 64 21.97 -9.79 -14.69
C GLN A 64 22.70 -9.41 -13.39
N TYR A 65 22.02 -9.46 -12.25
CA TYR A 65 22.53 -8.95 -10.96
C TYR A 65 22.76 -10.04 -9.90
N GLY A 66 22.42 -11.29 -10.21
CA GLY A 66 22.41 -12.39 -9.24
C GLY A 66 21.10 -12.46 -8.45
N ALA A 67 20.65 -13.67 -8.16
CA ALA A 67 19.39 -13.90 -7.46
C ALA A 67 19.39 -13.34 -6.03
N GLU A 68 20.52 -13.45 -5.33
CA GLU A 68 20.69 -12.97 -3.96
C GLU A 68 20.56 -11.45 -3.88
N GLN A 69 21.25 -10.72 -4.75
CA GLN A 69 21.18 -9.25 -4.80
C GLN A 69 19.77 -8.77 -5.14
N VAL A 70 19.09 -9.43 -6.08
CA VAL A 70 17.71 -9.08 -6.43
C VAL A 70 16.76 -9.38 -5.27
N MET A 71 16.96 -10.48 -4.56
CA MET A 71 16.20 -10.81 -3.36
C MET A 71 16.41 -9.74 -2.28
N GLN A 72 17.64 -9.32 -2.03
CA GLN A 72 17.99 -8.28 -1.08
C GLN A 72 17.25 -6.97 -1.43
N TRP A 73 17.33 -6.47 -2.66
CA TRP A 73 16.62 -5.27 -3.10
C TRP A 73 15.10 -5.38 -3.00
N ARG A 74 14.55 -6.58 -3.14
CA ARG A 74 13.10 -6.80 -3.11
C ARG A 74 12.55 -7.00 -1.71
N ARG A 75 13.33 -7.51 -0.78
CA ARG A 75 12.87 -7.95 0.54
C ARG A 75 13.43 -7.16 1.70
N SER A 76 14.64 -6.61 1.58
CA SER A 76 15.26 -5.82 2.65
C SER A 76 14.36 -4.66 3.09
N TYR A 77 14.45 -4.34 4.38
CA TYR A 77 13.76 -3.20 4.96
C TYR A 77 14.36 -1.88 4.52
N ASP A 78 15.69 -1.75 4.54
CA ASP A 78 16.45 -0.50 4.40
C ASP A 78 17.41 -0.42 3.21
N ILE A 79 17.50 -1.47 2.37
CA ILE A 79 18.35 -1.48 1.19
C ILE A 79 17.51 -1.23 -0.06
N PRO A 80 17.54 -0.01 -0.64
CA PRO A 80 16.83 0.28 -1.87
C PRO A 80 17.54 -0.33 -3.10
N PRO A 81 16.81 -0.59 -4.19
CA PRO A 81 17.42 -0.86 -5.47
C PRO A 81 18.15 0.39 -5.99
N LYS A 82 18.99 0.22 -7.02
CA LYS A 82 19.66 1.35 -7.65
C LYS A 82 18.63 2.38 -8.16
N ALA A 83 18.83 3.64 -7.80
CA ALA A 83 17.96 4.73 -8.23
C ALA A 83 17.98 4.91 -9.77
N LEU A 84 16.86 5.37 -10.32
CA LEU A 84 16.81 5.86 -11.68
C LEU A 84 17.68 7.12 -11.81
N ASP A 85 18.27 7.32 -13.00
CA ASP A 85 18.82 8.63 -13.37
C ASP A 85 17.69 9.67 -13.43
N VAL A 86 17.98 10.90 -13.05
CA VAL A 86 16.98 12.00 -13.06
C VAL A 86 16.39 12.30 -14.43
N ASN A 87 17.08 11.92 -15.50
CA ASN A 87 16.64 12.08 -16.89
C ASN A 87 16.06 10.77 -17.48
N ASP A 88 15.98 9.70 -16.70
CA ASP A 88 15.41 8.44 -17.17
C ASP A 88 13.92 8.64 -17.49
N PRO A 89 13.45 8.24 -18.68
CA PRO A 89 12.04 8.42 -19.09
C PRO A 89 11.04 7.65 -18.21
N ARG A 90 11.50 6.72 -17.38
CA ARG A 90 10.66 5.98 -16.42
C ARG A 90 10.42 6.76 -15.12
N THR A 91 11.06 7.92 -14.93
CA THR A 91 10.77 8.79 -13.78
C THR A 91 9.35 9.34 -13.85
N SER A 92 8.77 9.60 -12.69
CA SER A 92 7.41 10.17 -12.62
C SER A 92 7.39 11.71 -12.74
N TYR A 93 8.49 12.35 -13.13
CA TYR A 93 8.59 13.81 -13.19
C TYR A 93 7.64 14.48 -14.19
N ALA A 94 7.36 13.82 -15.32
CA ALA A 94 6.43 14.31 -16.33
C ALA A 94 4.99 13.79 -16.15
N ASP A 95 4.74 13.00 -15.13
CA ASP A 95 3.42 12.40 -14.92
C ASP A 95 2.48 13.40 -14.24
N PRO A 96 1.32 13.72 -14.84
CA PRO A 96 0.39 14.71 -14.32
C PRO A 96 -0.16 14.41 -12.93
N ARG A 97 -0.08 13.16 -12.47
CA ARG A 97 -0.50 12.76 -11.12
C ARG A 97 0.40 13.33 -10.02
N TYR A 98 1.63 13.75 -10.35
CA TYR A 98 2.63 14.26 -9.42
C TYR A 98 2.92 15.75 -9.57
N THR A 99 2.16 16.48 -10.37
CA THR A 99 2.38 17.93 -10.65
C THR A 99 2.32 18.82 -9.42
N ARG A 100 1.70 18.35 -8.33
CA ARG A 100 1.61 19.10 -7.07
C ARG A 100 2.82 18.88 -6.15
N LEU A 101 3.69 17.91 -6.49
CA LEU A 101 4.86 17.58 -5.72
C LEU A 101 6.07 18.33 -6.23
N LYS A 102 6.98 18.67 -5.34
CA LYS A 102 8.31 19.11 -5.72
C LYS A 102 9.08 17.91 -6.29
N ARG A 103 10.05 18.20 -7.15
CA ARG A 103 10.82 17.16 -7.80
C ARG A 103 11.57 16.26 -6.82
N GLU A 104 12.01 16.83 -5.70
CA GLU A 104 12.73 16.15 -4.62
C GLU A 104 11.82 15.17 -3.82
N GLU A 105 10.51 15.38 -3.87
CA GLU A 105 9.53 14.51 -3.20
C GLU A 105 9.18 13.27 -4.05
N ILE A 106 9.53 13.27 -5.33
CA ILE A 106 9.23 12.15 -6.24
C ILE A 106 10.37 11.13 -6.15
N PRO A 107 10.12 9.91 -5.63
CA PRO A 107 11.19 8.96 -5.41
C PRO A 107 11.75 8.39 -6.71
N LEU A 108 13.07 8.24 -6.79
CA LEU A 108 13.78 7.56 -7.87
C LEU A 108 14.05 6.09 -7.56
N ALA A 109 14.07 5.72 -6.30
CA ALA A 109 14.07 4.37 -5.76
C ALA A 109 13.62 4.41 -4.30
N GLU A 110 13.03 3.33 -3.81
CA GLU A 110 12.62 3.19 -2.41
C GLU A 110 12.91 1.78 -1.89
N CYS A 111 13.34 1.68 -0.64
CA CYS A 111 13.19 0.50 0.19
C CYS A 111 11.86 0.56 0.97
N LEU A 112 11.59 -0.43 1.83
CA LEU A 112 10.38 -0.41 2.66
C LEU A 112 10.41 0.71 3.70
N LYS A 113 11.58 1.03 4.25
CA LYS A 113 11.79 2.15 5.18
C LYS A 113 11.43 3.49 4.55
N ASP A 114 11.84 3.74 3.30
CA ASP A 114 11.48 4.97 2.58
C ASP A 114 9.94 5.03 2.36
N THR A 115 9.33 3.90 2.02
CA THR A 115 7.87 3.79 1.91
C THR A 115 7.19 4.12 3.24
N LEU A 116 7.71 3.63 4.37
CA LEU A 116 7.20 3.93 5.70
C LEU A 116 7.28 5.42 6.02
N ILE A 117 8.42 6.07 5.72
CA ILE A 117 8.65 7.50 5.98
C ILE A 117 7.58 8.38 5.33
N ARG A 118 7.07 8.01 4.13
CA ARG A 118 5.99 8.77 3.50
C ARG A 118 4.58 8.33 3.90
N VAL A 119 4.38 7.04 4.21
CA VAL A 119 3.06 6.51 4.58
C VAL A 119 2.68 6.93 6.00
N GLU A 120 3.63 6.96 6.94
CA GLU A 120 3.36 7.21 8.35
C GLU A 120 2.76 8.61 8.61
N PRO A 121 3.31 9.72 8.12
CA PRO A 121 2.68 11.03 8.29
C PRO A 121 1.30 11.10 7.61
N TYR A 122 1.13 10.53 6.43
CA TYR A 122 -0.18 10.47 5.77
C TYR A 122 -1.22 9.68 6.58
N TRP A 123 -0.83 8.56 7.17
CA TRP A 123 -1.66 7.82 8.12
C TRP A 123 -2.07 8.69 9.30
N LYS A 124 -1.11 9.33 9.98
CA LYS A 124 -1.34 10.13 11.18
C LYS A 124 -2.18 11.38 10.92
N ASP A 125 -1.89 12.09 9.84
CA ASP A 125 -2.43 13.43 9.60
C ASP A 125 -3.71 13.43 8.74
N THR A 126 -3.93 12.37 7.95
CA THR A 126 -5.07 12.29 7.01
C THR A 126 -6.04 11.18 7.34
N ILE A 127 -5.55 9.96 7.57
CA ILE A 127 -6.43 8.78 7.75
C ILE A 127 -6.93 8.71 9.19
N VAL A 128 -6.06 8.82 10.19
CA VAL A 128 -6.39 8.77 11.61
C VAL A 128 -7.49 9.77 12.00
N PRO A 129 -7.48 11.04 11.58
CA PRO A 129 -8.57 11.97 11.88
C PRO A 129 -9.93 11.49 11.38
N SER A 130 -9.96 10.80 10.25
CA SER A 130 -11.21 10.23 9.73
C SER A 130 -11.72 9.07 10.60
N ILE A 131 -10.82 8.19 11.07
CA ILE A 131 -11.17 7.11 11.99
C ILE A 131 -11.68 7.68 13.32
N ARG A 132 -10.99 8.67 13.89
CA ARG A 132 -11.39 9.35 15.14
C ARG A 132 -12.73 10.07 15.02
N ALA A 133 -13.09 10.51 13.81
CA ALA A 133 -14.42 11.05 13.52
C ALA A 133 -15.51 9.96 13.38
N GLY A 134 -15.18 8.71 13.69
CA GLY A 134 -16.09 7.56 13.68
C GLY A 134 -16.40 7.02 12.28
N LYS A 135 -15.52 7.26 11.28
CA LYS A 135 -15.68 6.72 9.93
C LYS A 135 -15.10 5.31 9.85
N GLN A 136 -15.78 4.47 9.09
CA GLN A 136 -15.19 3.21 8.62
C GLN A 136 -14.34 3.51 7.38
N ILE A 137 -13.14 2.96 7.34
CA ILE A 137 -12.15 3.29 6.33
C ILE A 137 -11.85 2.08 5.46
N ILE A 138 -11.83 2.30 4.14
CA ILE A 138 -11.36 1.33 3.16
C ILE A 138 -10.06 1.87 2.56
N ILE A 139 -9.01 1.07 2.55
CA ILE A 139 -7.73 1.41 1.92
C ILE A 139 -7.42 0.38 0.84
N SER A 140 -7.41 0.80 -0.42
CA SER A 140 -6.96 0.00 -1.55
C SER A 140 -5.61 0.52 -2.01
N ALA A 141 -4.55 -0.24 -1.73
CA ALA A 141 -3.18 0.20 -1.98
C ALA A 141 -2.31 -0.95 -2.53
N HIS A 142 -1.06 -1.05 -2.12
CA HIS A 142 -0.09 -1.98 -2.69
C HIS A 142 0.65 -2.75 -1.60
N GLY A 143 1.32 -3.84 -2.00
CA GLY A 143 2.01 -4.71 -1.06
C GLY A 143 2.93 -3.96 -0.09
N ASN A 144 3.78 -3.06 -0.57
CA ASN A 144 4.71 -2.37 0.31
C ASN A 144 4.08 -1.22 1.10
N SER A 145 3.15 -0.46 0.54
CA SER A 145 2.43 0.57 1.30
C SER A 145 1.52 -0.04 2.38
N LEU A 146 0.88 -1.19 2.11
CA LEU A 146 0.11 -1.91 3.11
C LEU A 146 1.01 -2.54 4.19
N ARG A 147 2.19 -3.07 3.82
CA ARG A 147 3.19 -3.56 4.80
C ARG A 147 3.66 -2.43 5.72
N ALA A 148 3.84 -1.22 5.20
CA ALA A 148 4.16 -0.06 6.02
C ALA A 148 3.03 0.27 7.01
N LEU A 149 1.76 0.23 6.58
CA LEU A 149 0.61 0.43 7.47
C LEU A 149 0.49 -0.66 8.54
N ILE A 150 0.66 -1.93 8.16
CA ILE A 150 0.63 -3.06 9.10
C ILE A 150 1.78 -2.94 10.11
N LYS A 151 2.99 -2.56 9.66
CA LYS A 151 4.12 -2.32 10.55
C LYS A 151 3.80 -1.25 11.61
N ILE A 152 3.10 -0.18 11.24
CA ILE A 152 2.68 0.87 12.17
C ILE A 152 1.63 0.33 13.15
N LEU A 153 0.62 -0.39 12.65
CA LEU A 153 -0.51 -0.87 13.45
C LEU A 153 -0.10 -1.95 14.45
N ASP A 154 0.67 -2.94 14.00
CA ASP A 154 1.05 -4.12 14.78
C ASP A 154 2.41 -3.93 15.49
N GLU A 155 3.04 -2.74 15.38
CA GLU A 155 4.34 -2.42 15.98
C GLU A 155 5.44 -3.45 15.62
N ILE A 156 5.42 -3.97 14.36
CA ILE A 156 6.33 -5.02 13.89
C ILE A 156 7.76 -4.47 13.84
N SER A 157 8.76 -5.27 14.26
CA SER A 157 10.17 -4.91 14.18
C SER A 157 10.68 -4.72 12.74
N ASP A 158 11.86 -4.13 12.58
CA ASP A 158 12.49 -3.97 11.26
C ASP A 158 12.95 -5.32 10.69
N GLU A 159 13.29 -6.26 11.54
CA GLU A 159 13.68 -7.63 11.19
C GLU A 159 12.46 -8.45 10.76
N ASP A 160 11.38 -8.41 11.53
CA ASP A 160 10.20 -9.27 11.30
C ASP A 160 9.40 -8.83 10.08
N ILE A 161 9.36 -7.53 9.77
CA ILE A 161 8.61 -7.00 8.62
C ILE A 161 9.09 -7.59 7.28
N VAL A 162 10.35 -8.04 7.21
CA VAL A 162 10.92 -8.65 5.99
C VAL A 162 10.16 -9.91 5.60
N SER A 163 9.72 -10.69 6.58
CA SER A 163 8.99 -11.96 6.39
C SER A 163 7.51 -11.77 6.08
N LEU A 164 6.93 -10.60 6.39
CA LEU A 164 5.51 -10.37 6.19
C LEU A 164 5.13 -10.40 4.70
N ASN A 165 4.23 -11.30 4.35
CA ASN A 165 3.60 -11.36 3.04
C ASN A 165 2.11 -11.03 3.15
N ILE A 166 1.63 -10.17 2.24
CA ILE A 166 0.21 -9.83 2.14
C ILE A 166 -0.35 -10.49 0.89
N PRO A 167 -1.36 -11.38 1.02
CA PRO A 167 -1.97 -12.03 -0.13
C PRO A 167 -2.67 -11.00 -1.03
N ASN A 168 -2.44 -11.11 -2.34
CA ASN A 168 -3.06 -10.23 -3.32
C ASN A 168 -4.58 -10.46 -3.41
N GLY A 169 -5.34 -9.37 -3.47
CA GLY A 169 -6.79 -9.43 -3.65
C GLY A 169 -7.56 -9.97 -2.45
N ARG A 170 -6.93 -10.07 -1.27
CA ARG A 170 -7.60 -10.49 -0.04
C ARG A 170 -7.73 -9.30 0.91
N PRO A 171 -8.97 -8.90 1.26
CA PRO A 171 -9.16 -7.85 2.25
C PRO A 171 -8.69 -8.33 3.63
N ILE A 172 -7.97 -7.46 4.34
CA ILE A 172 -7.67 -7.60 5.76
C ILE A 172 -8.49 -6.58 6.53
N VAL A 173 -9.15 -7.03 7.60
CA VAL A 173 -9.92 -6.17 8.49
C VAL A 173 -9.13 -5.94 9.76
N TYR A 174 -9.03 -4.68 10.17
CA TYR A 174 -8.51 -4.26 11.47
C TYR A 174 -9.63 -3.70 12.32
N GLU A 175 -9.79 -4.22 13.51
CA GLU A 175 -10.62 -3.64 14.56
C GLU A 175 -9.70 -2.94 15.55
N LEU A 176 -9.90 -1.63 15.70
CA LEU A 176 -9.03 -0.76 16.51
C LEU A 176 -9.78 -0.30 17.76
N ASP A 177 -9.04 -0.14 18.86
CA ASP A 177 -9.52 0.50 20.06
C ASP A 177 -9.56 2.04 19.94
N GLU A 178 -9.96 2.73 21.00
CA GLU A 178 -10.00 4.21 21.07
C GLU A 178 -8.63 4.87 20.89
N ASN A 179 -7.55 4.14 21.21
CA ASN A 179 -6.17 4.58 21.03
C ASN A 179 -5.59 4.20 19.67
N LEU A 180 -6.41 3.61 18.79
CA LEU A 180 -6.04 3.09 17.46
C LEU A 180 -5.08 1.89 17.52
N LYS A 181 -5.03 1.18 18.64
CA LYS A 181 -4.32 -0.08 18.74
C LYS A 181 -5.19 -1.22 18.23
N PRO A 182 -4.61 -2.18 17.49
CA PRO A 182 -5.35 -3.34 17.02
C PRO A 182 -5.89 -4.18 18.17
N ILE A 183 -7.22 -4.36 18.21
CA ILE A 183 -7.88 -5.36 19.07
C ILE A 183 -7.71 -6.74 18.43
N ARG A 184 -7.92 -6.80 17.12
CA ARG A 184 -7.69 -7.98 16.27
C ARG A 184 -7.60 -7.58 14.80
N HIS A 185 -7.01 -8.44 14.00
CA HIS A 185 -7.11 -8.37 12.55
C HIS A 185 -7.34 -9.77 11.96
N TYR A 186 -7.94 -9.83 10.77
CA TYR A 186 -8.23 -11.08 10.07
C TYR A 186 -8.46 -10.84 8.58
N TYR A 187 -8.15 -11.85 7.76
CA TYR A 187 -8.45 -11.82 6.34
C TYR A 187 -9.89 -12.26 6.08
N LEU A 188 -10.56 -11.59 5.11
CA LEU A 188 -11.87 -12.02 4.62
C LEU A 188 -11.69 -13.14 3.59
N GLY A 189 -12.64 -14.11 3.61
CA GLY A 189 -12.68 -15.26 2.70
C GLY A 189 -12.33 -16.58 3.40
N ASP A 190 -12.35 -17.65 2.61
CA ASP A 190 -12.05 -18.99 3.12
C ASP A 190 -10.52 -19.19 3.33
N GLN A 191 -10.18 -20.01 4.31
CA GLN A 191 -8.81 -20.31 4.72
C GLN A 191 -8.01 -21.05 3.61
N GLU A 192 -8.67 -21.86 2.81
CA GLU A 192 -8.03 -22.67 1.77
C GLU A 192 -7.52 -21.81 0.61
N SER A 193 -8.34 -20.86 0.15
CA SER A 193 -7.94 -19.90 -0.87
C SER A 193 -6.91 -18.86 -0.37
N LEU A 194 -6.83 -18.64 0.94
CA LEU A 194 -5.80 -17.81 1.57
C LEU A 194 -4.43 -18.47 1.45
N HIS A 195 -4.35 -19.76 1.74
CA HIS A 195 -3.11 -20.52 1.64
C HIS A 195 -2.58 -20.57 0.18
N LEU A 196 -3.45 -20.81 -0.79
CA LEU A 196 -3.10 -20.78 -2.21
C LEU A 196 -2.58 -19.42 -2.69
N SER A 197 -3.14 -18.32 -2.20
CA SER A 197 -2.70 -16.97 -2.60
C SER A 197 -1.32 -16.59 -2.06
N LEU A 198 -0.87 -17.19 -0.96
CA LEU A 198 0.48 -17.00 -0.39
C LEU A 198 1.57 -17.80 -1.12
N ILE A 199 1.21 -18.94 -1.75
CA ILE A 199 2.17 -19.77 -2.48
C ILE A 199 2.58 -19.15 -3.83
N HIS A 200 1.73 -18.30 -4.43
CA HIS A 200 1.95 -17.68 -5.74
C HIS A 200 2.65 -16.30 -5.71
N ILE A 201 3.16 -15.86 -4.55
CA ILE A 201 3.91 -14.62 -4.37
C ILE A 201 5.41 -14.89 -4.43
#